data_fc259217874ea2903d5ea1a31efaa284
#
_entry.id   fc259217874ea2903d5ea1a31efaa284
#
_cell.length_a   1.000
_cell.length_b   1.000
_cell.length_c   1.000
_cell.angle_alpha   90.00
_cell.angle_beta   90.00
_cell.angle_gamma   90.00
#
_symmetry.space_group_name_H-M   'P 1'
#
loop_
_entity.id
_entity.type
_entity.pdbx_description
1 polymer ?
#
loop_
_entity_poly.entity_id
_entity_poly.type
_entity_poly.pdbx_seq_one_letter_code
_entity_poly.pdbx_strand_id
1 'polypeptide(L)' 'MKPIYKKLQIITNIEELHNYFIKNIVLSDDNYEYTLINMHNNKQLVVNENTIKNHFKLTTNDLMQKVQNAHK' A
#
# COMPACT_ATOMS: atom_id res chain seq x y z
N MET A 1 16.58 11.72 -2.93
CA MET A 1 15.17 11.48 -2.58
C MET A 1 14.93 10.00 -2.36
N LYS A 2 14.22 9.65 -1.32
CA LYS A 2 13.93 8.25 -1.01
C LYS A 2 12.42 8.02 -0.98
N PRO A 3 11.95 6.84 -1.41
CA PRO A 3 10.53 6.53 -1.28
C PRO A 3 10.13 6.39 0.19
N ILE A 4 8.85 6.64 0.47
CA ILE A 4 8.32 6.57 1.84
C ILE A 4 8.37 5.15 2.38
N TYR A 5 8.07 4.18 1.52
CA TYR A 5 8.04 2.76 1.87
C TYR A 5 9.06 1.99 1.05
N LYS A 6 9.29 0.77 1.43
CA LYS A 6 10.25 -0.11 0.76
C LYS A 6 9.54 -1.22 0.03
N LYS A 7 10.20 -1.74 -1.01
CA LYS A 7 9.78 -2.95 -1.71
C LYS A 7 9.58 -4.08 -0.71
N LEU A 8 8.55 -4.87 -0.91
CA LEU A 8 8.15 -6.03 -0.11
C LEU A 8 7.47 -5.68 1.22
N GLN A 9 7.28 -4.42 1.54
CA GLN A 9 6.51 -4.04 2.71
C GLN A 9 5.01 -4.21 2.46
N ILE A 10 4.25 -4.39 3.54
CA ILE A 10 2.79 -4.43 3.49
C ILE A 10 2.26 -3.11 4.02
N ILE A 11 1.37 -2.50 3.25
CA ILE A 11 0.70 -1.26 3.62
C ILE A 11 -0.81 -1.47 3.57
N THR A 12 -1.54 -0.62 4.27
CA THR A 12 -3.01 -0.72 4.36
C THR A 12 -3.65 0.53 3.79
N ASN A 13 -4.61 0.35 2.90
CA ASN A 13 -5.50 1.44 2.49
C ASN A 13 -6.48 1.68 3.64
N ILE A 14 -6.42 2.87 4.25
CA ILE A 14 -7.16 3.16 5.47
C ILE A 14 -8.66 3.40 5.23
N GLU A 15 -9.05 3.63 3.99
CA GLU A 15 -10.44 3.84 3.62
C GLU A 15 -11.14 2.54 3.28
N GLU A 16 -10.47 1.70 2.47
CA GLU A 16 -11.01 0.40 2.05
C GLU A 16 -10.80 -0.70 3.09
N LEU A 17 -9.82 -0.52 3.97
CA LEU A 17 -9.35 -1.54 4.90
C LEU A 17 -8.88 -2.80 4.18
N HIS A 18 -8.11 -2.59 3.12
CA HIS A 18 -7.44 -3.66 2.38
C HIS A 18 -5.94 -3.56 2.57
N ASN A 19 -5.29 -4.68 2.74
CA ASN A 19 -3.83 -4.75 2.78
C ASN A 19 -3.27 -4.92 1.38
N TYR A 20 -2.16 -4.23 1.12
CA TYR A 20 -1.47 -4.28 -0.15
C TYR A 20 0.00 -4.62 0.07
N PHE A 21 0.54 -5.40 -0.84
CA PHE A 21 1.95 -5.77 -0.85
C PHE A 21 2.66 -4.91 -1.91
N ILE A 22 3.77 -4.29 -1.53
CA ILE A 22 4.55 -3.47 -2.47
C ILE A 22 5.43 -4.38 -3.31
N LYS A 23 5.04 -4.60 -4.55
CA LYS A 23 5.76 -5.46 -5.47
C LYS A 23 6.98 -4.78 -6.05
N ASN A 24 6.83 -3.49 -6.39
CA ASN A 24 7.91 -2.74 -7.02
C ASN A 24 7.76 -1.25 -6.76
N ILE A 25 8.86 -0.52 -6.86
CA ILE A 25 8.89 0.94 -6.72
C ILE A 25 9.77 1.45 -7.85
N VAL A 26 9.25 2.38 -8.65
CA VAL A 26 9.93 2.94 -9.81
C VAL A 26 9.96 4.45 -9.68
N LEU A 27 11.10 5.06 -9.97
CA LEU A 27 11.21 6.51 -10.06
C LEU A 27 10.90 6.91 -11.51
N SER A 28 9.90 7.78 -11.69
CA SER A 28 9.46 8.23 -12.99
C SER A 28 9.15 9.72 -12.92
N ASP A 29 9.81 10.53 -13.75
CA ASP A 29 9.61 12.00 -13.80
C ASP A 29 9.65 12.66 -12.42
N ASP A 30 10.69 12.32 -11.64
CA ASP A 30 10.93 12.84 -10.30
C ASP A 30 9.89 12.41 -9.26
N ASN A 31 9.04 11.45 -9.61
CA ASN A 31 8.04 10.90 -8.70
C ASN A 31 8.21 9.38 -8.60
N TYR A 32 7.94 8.85 -7.42
CA TYR A 32 7.91 7.40 -7.23
C TYR A 32 6.54 6.85 -7.58
N GLU A 33 6.54 5.76 -8.32
CA GLU A 33 5.33 4.98 -8.59
C GLU A 33 5.45 3.62 -7.90
N TYR A 34 4.40 3.24 -7.21
CA TYR A 34 4.36 2.00 -6.44
C TYR A 34 3.44 1.01 -7.11
N THR A 35 3.96 -0.17 -7.40
CA THR A 35 3.15 -1.27 -7.91
C THR A 35 2.70 -2.10 -6.71
N LEU A 36 1.41 -2.14 -6.46
CA LEU A 36 0.80 -2.78 -5.31
C LEU A 36 -0.01 -3.99 -5.73
N ILE A 37 0.02 -5.03 -4.91
CA ILE A 37 -0.84 -6.20 -5.08
C ILE A 37 -1.81 -6.21 -3.90
N ASN A 38 -3.11 -6.17 -4.20
CA ASN A 38 -4.14 -6.29 -3.19
C ASN A 38 -4.13 -7.71 -2.63
N MET A 39 -3.92 -7.84 -1.33
CA MET A 39 -3.78 -9.16 -0.70
C MET A 39 -5.12 -9.89 -0.53
N HIS A 40 -6.24 -9.23 -0.80
CA HIS A 40 -7.56 -9.82 -0.68
C HIS A 40 -8.09 -10.36 -2.01
N ASN A 41 -7.70 -9.76 -3.13
CA ASN A 41 -8.20 -10.16 -4.43
C ASN A 41 -7.12 -10.36 -5.49
N ASN A 42 -5.85 -10.18 -5.13
CA ASN A 42 -4.68 -10.35 -6.00
C ASN A 42 -4.64 -9.39 -7.20
N LYS A 43 -5.43 -8.34 -7.18
CA LYS A 43 -5.40 -7.35 -8.25
C LYS A 43 -4.23 -6.41 -8.08
N GLN A 44 -3.66 -6.00 -9.21
CA GLN A 44 -2.53 -5.08 -9.24
C GLN A 44 -3.00 -3.65 -9.39
N LEU A 45 -2.35 -2.74 -8.68
CA LEU A 45 -2.65 -1.32 -8.71
C LEU A 45 -1.34 -0.55 -8.76
N VAL A 46 -1.27 0.49 -9.61
CA VAL A 46 -0.11 1.38 -9.64
C VAL A 46 -0.54 2.74 -9.14
N VAL A 47 0.15 3.25 -8.13
CA VAL A 47 -0.18 4.54 -7.51
C VAL A 47 1.08 5.39 -7.35
N ASN A 48 0.90 6.71 -7.35
CA ASN A 48 2.00 7.63 -7.10
C ASN A 48 2.18 7.88 -5.61
N GLU A 49 3.24 8.59 -5.27
CA GLU A 49 3.60 8.84 -3.87
C GLU A 49 2.55 9.68 -3.12
N ASN A 50 1.90 10.63 -3.79
CA ASN A 50 0.84 11.42 -3.18
C ASN A 50 -0.32 10.53 -2.72
N THR A 51 -0.73 9.60 -3.57
CA THR A 51 -1.79 8.64 -3.23
C THR A 51 -1.38 7.76 -2.05
N ILE A 52 -0.14 7.30 -2.06
CA ILE A 52 0.42 6.51 -0.96
C ILE A 52 0.36 7.29 0.35
N LYS A 53 0.80 8.54 0.34
CA LYS A 53 0.82 9.38 1.54
C LYS A 53 -0.57 9.62 2.11
N ASN A 54 -1.55 9.85 1.23
CA ASN A 54 -2.88 10.32 1.64
C ASN A 54 -3.84 9.19 1.99
N HIS A 55 -3.64 8.01 1.43
CA HIS A 55 -4.63 6.92 1.54
C HIS A 55 -4.08 5.63 2.14
N PHE A 56 -2.78 5.54 2.38
CA PHE A 56 -2.15 4.32 2.86
C PHE A 56 -1.31 4.60 4.10
N LYS A 57 -1.19 3.58 4.94
CA LYS A 57 -0.29 3.60 6.10
C LYS A 57 0.44 2.26 6.18
N LEU A 58 1.62 2.28 6.77
CA LEU A 58 2.35 1.05 7.05
C LEU A 58 1.48 0.17 7.94
N THR A 59 1.33 -1.09 7.56
CA THR A 59 0.46 -2.02 8.30
C THR A 59 1.03 -2.27 9.70
N THR A 60 0.21 -1.99 10.71
CA THR A 60 0.51 -2.26 12.10
C THR A 60 -0.41 -3.38 12.60
N ASN A 61 -0.16 -3.87 13.81
CA ASN A 61 -1.04 -4.87 14.41
C ASN A 61 -2.48 -4.37 14.54
N ASP A 62 -2.65 -3.09 14.90
CA ASP A 62 -3.97 -2.49 15.01
C ASP A 62 -4.68 -2.43 13.66
N LEU A 63 -3.97 -2.04 12.60
CA LEU A 63 -4.53 -2.00 11.26
C LEU A 63 -4.86 -3.39 10.75
N MET A 64 -4.00 -4.36 11.02
CA MET A 64 -4.26 -5.76 10.66
C MET A 64 -5.54 -6.26 11.31
N GLN A 65 -5.74 -5.94 12.58
CA GLN A 65 -6.95 -6.31 13.32
C GLN A 65 -8.20 -5.68 12.70
N LYS A 66 -8.12 -4.39 12.35
CA LYS A 66 -9.23 -3.68 11.71
C LYS A 66 -9.59 -4.30 10.37
N VAL A 67 -8.58 -4.64 9.57
CA VAL A 67 -8.80 -5.28 8.26
C VAL A 67 -9.48 -6.63 8.44
N GLN A 68 -9.01 -7.44 9.38
CA GLN A 68 -9.61 -8.75 9.66
C GLN A 68 -11.07 -8.61 10.10
N ASN A 69 -11.36 -7.65 10.96
CA ASN A 69 -12.73 -7.43 11.44
C ASN A 69 -13.65 -6.95 10.34
N ALA A 70 -13.14 -6.14 9.41
CA ALA A 70 -13.93 -5.62 8.29
C ALA A 70 -14.28 -6.71 7.27
N HIS A 71 -13.51 -7.79 7.21
CA HIS A 71 -13.67 -8.85 6.20
C HIS A 71 -14.04 -10.22 6.81
N LYS A 72 -14.66 -10.17 7.96
CA LYS A 72 -15.19 -11.41 8.59
C LYS A 72 -16.40 -11.92 7.85
#